data_ca785ff41eefe1f1fbb538fa715920be
#
_entry.id   ca785ff41eefe1f1fbb538fa715920be
#
_cell.length_a   1.000
_cell.length_b   1.000
_cell.length_c   1.000
_cell.angle_alpha   90.00
_cell.angle_beta   90.00
_cell.angle_gamma   90.00
#
_symmetry.space_group_name_H-M   'P 1'
#
loop_
_entity.id
_entity.type
_entity.pdbx_description
1 polymer ?
#
loop_
_entity_poly.entity_id
_entity_poly.type
_entity_poly.pdbx_seq_one_letter_code
_entity_poly.pdbx_strand_id
1 'polypeptide(L)'
;MADLVFEAPAVKRKSPLHLADLTIEERKARAEEFGVPAFRANQLAVHFFTHHNDDVQSFTDIPKELREKLGEAFLPKLLTLVRSVTCDGGKTRKDLWRLHDGVLVESVLMRYTDRTTVCISSQAGCGMQCPFCATGQAGLTRNLTAAEITAQVVMAARVCDLGEMPGGPTRLSNVVFMGMGEPMANYKAVMQSIRNITNPQPNGLGIGARSVTLSTVGLVSGIEKLIDEDIPVTLAISLHTPDDELRDTLVPINSRWKVKEVLAAADKYERKTGRRYSIEYALIRDINDQAWRADLLGRLLKNKNAHVNLIPLNPTPGSKWTASRPEDERTFVELLESYGVPVTVRDTRGREIDGACGQLAASEATK
;
A
#
# COMPACT_ATOMS: atom_id res chain seq x y z
N MET A 1 -9.75 20.27 18.56
CA MET A 1 -9.15 19.01 18.07
C MET A 1 -10.02 18.53 16.93
N ALA A 2 -9.47 18.35 15.73
CA ALA A 2 -10.26 17.78 14.64
C ALA A 2 -10.49 16.30 14.98
N ASP A 3 -11.75 15.86 14.89
CA ASP A 3 -12.10 14.46 15.09
C ASP A 3 -11.43 13.60 14.00
N LEU A 4 -10.60 12.66 14.43
CA LEU A 4 -9.98 11.71 13.50
C LEU A 4 -11.05 10.76 12.97
N VAL A 5 -11.31 10.84 11.67
CA VAL A 5 -12.31 10.00 11.00
C VAL A 5 -11.69 8.64 10.70
N PHE A 6 -11.99 7.64 11.53
CA PHE A 6 -11.53 6.25 11.34
C PHE A 6 -12.49 5.42 10.47
N GLU A 7 -13.74 5.83 10.38
CA GLU A 7 -14.75 5.18 9.57
C GLU A 7 -15.01 5.99 8.31
N ALA A 8 -15.03 5.32 7.17
CA ALA A 8 -15.40 5.96 5.93
C ALA A 8 -16.88 6.38 5.97
N PRO A 9 -17.24 7.54 5.40
CA PRO A 9 -18.64 7.94 5.26
C PRO A 9 -19.42 6.87 4.50
N ALA A 10 -20.69 6.68 4.86
CA ALA A 10 -21.55 5.70 4.21
C ALA A 10 -21.70 5.99 2.72
N VAL A 11 -21.19 5.12 1.88
CA VAL A 11 -21.31 5.21 0.43
C VAL A 11 -22.64 4.60 0.01
N LYS A 12 -23.42 5.30 -0.82
CA LYS A 12 -24.76 4.88 -1.27
C LYS A 12 -24.75 3.64 -2.18
N ARG A 13 -23.61 3.22 -2.72
CA ARG A 13 -23.47 2.04 -3.58
C ARG A 13 -22.47 1.06 -3.00
N LYS A 14 -22.93 -0.14 -2.69
CA LYS A 14 -22.08 -1.27 -2.29
C LYS A 14 -21.25 -1.71 -3.48
N SER A 15 -19.94 -1.95 -3.29
CA SER A 15 -19.10 -2.53 -4.34
C SER A 15 -19.66 -3.87 -4.80
N PRO A 16 -19.65 -4.17 -6.10
CA PRO A 16 -20.04 -5.48 -6.57
C PRO A 16 -19.12 -6.55 -5.95
N LEU A 17 -19.70 -7.67 -5.56
CA LEU A 17 -18.96 -8.76 -4.96
C LEU A 17 -18.07 -9.43 -6.02
N HIS A 18 -16.80 -9.53 -5.71
CA HIS A 18 -15.79 -10.13 -6.60
C HIS A 18 -15.17 -11.36 -5.95
N LEU A 19 -14.64 -12.30 -6.75
CA LEU A 19 -14.01 -13.53 -6.23
C LEU A 19 -12.87 -13.26 -5.23
N ALA A 20 -12.17 -12.14 -5.36
CA ALA A 20 -11.09 -11.76 -4.46
C ALA A 20 -11.58 -11.20 -3.10
N ASP A 21 -12.87 -10.93 -2.94
CA ASP A 21 -13.49 -10.62 -1.64
C ASP A 21 -13.87 -11.88 -0.86
N LEU A 22 -13.82 -13.05 -1.51
CA LEU A 22 -14.28 -14.33 -0.99
C LEU A 22 -13.10 -15.24 -0.60
N THR A 23 -13.27 -16.01 0.45
CA THR A 23 -12.42 -17.16 0.74
C THR A 23 -12.57 -18.25 -0.32
N ILE A 24 -11.67 -19.24 -0.33
CA ILE A 24 -11.74 -20.36 -1.29
C ILE A 24 -13.06 -21.12 -1.14
N GLU A 25 -13.50 -21.36 0.09
CA GLU A 25 -14.74 -22.05 0.42
C GLU A 25 -15.97 -21.27 -0.04
N GLU A 26 -15.97 -19.96 0.22
CA GLU A 26 -17.05 -19.07 -0.22
C GLU A 26 -17.15 -18.98 -1.75
N ARG A 27 -16.01 -19.00 -2.48
CA ARG A 27 -16.00 -19.07 -3.95
C ARG A 27 -16.69 -20.33 -4.47
N LYS A 28 -16.42 -21.48 -3.85
CA LYS A 28 -17.06 -22.78 -4.22
C LYS A 28 -18.54 -22.77 -3.93
N ALA A 29 -18.94 -22.36 -2.72
CA ALA A 29 -20.33 -22.27 -2.32
C ALA A 29 -21.13 -21.35 -3.27
N ARG A 30 -20.53 -20.19 -3.61
CA ARG A 30 -21.15 -19.26 -4.56
C ARG A 30 -21.32 -19.86 -5.95
N ALA A 31 -20.38 -20.68 -6.44
CA ALA A 31 -20.54 -21.36 -7.73
C ALA A 31 -21.75 -22.31 -7.71
N GLU A 32 -21.91 -23.07 -6.63
CA GLU A 32 -23.05 -23.98 -6.43
C GLU A 32 -24.39 -23.22 -6.34
N GLU A 33 -24.42 -22.08 -5.62
CA GLU A 33 -25.61 -21.20 -5.59
C GLU A 33 -25.98 -20.66 -6.97
N PHE A 34 -24.99 -20.42 -7.84
CA PHE A 34 -25.21 -20.04 -9.24
C PHE A 34 -25.57 -21.18 -10.15
N GLY A 35 -25.67 -22.39 -9.63
CA GLY A 35 -26.05 -23.60 -10.39
C GLY A 35 -24.94 -24.11 -11.32
N VAL A 36 -23.67 -23.82 -10.98
CA VAL A 36 -22.49 -24.30 -11.71
C VAL A 36 -21.59 -25.13 -10.77
N PRO A 37 -20.86 -26.13 -11.31
CA PRO A 37 -19.96 -26.94 -10.50
C PRO A 37 -18.89 -26.09 -9.80
N ALA A 38 -18.55 -26.42 -8.55
CA ALA A 38 -17.56 -25.69 -7.72
C ALA A 38 -16.20 -25.47 -8.40
N PHE A 39 -15.77 -26.39 -9.29
CA PHE A 39 -14.51 -26.24 -10.01
C PHE A 39 -14.45 -25.01 -10.96
N ARG A 40 -15.62 -24.48 -11.35
CA ARG A 40 -15.69 -23.24 -12.17
C ARG A 40 -15.12 -22.04 -11.41
N ALA A 41 -15.33 -21.98 -10.09
CA ALA A 41 -14.70 -20.95 -9.26
C ALA A 41 -13.16 -21.05 -9.32
N ASN A 42 -12.61 -22.27 -9.37
CA ASN A 42 -11.17 -22.46 -9.52
C ASN A 42 -10.65 -22.05 -10.90
N GLN A 43 -11.39 -22.31 -11.98
CA GLN A 43 -11.03 -21.83 -13.33
C GLN A 43 -10.96 -20.30 -13.36
N LEU A 44 -11.97 -19.61 -12.79
CA LEU A 44 -11.95 -18.14 -12.69
C LEU A 44 -10.77 -17.64 -11.85
N ALA A 45 -10.42 -18.34 -10.76
CA ALA A 45 -9.27 -18.01 -9.94
C ALA A 45 -7.93 -18.17 -10.71
N VAL A 46 -7.79 -19.23 -11.52
CA VAL A 46 -6.64 -19.42 -12.42
C VAL A 46 -6.50 -18.24 -13.38
N HIS A 47 -7.57 -17.83 -14.05
CA HIS A 47 -7.52 -16.70 -14.96
C HIS A 47 -7.13 -15.42 -14.26
N PHE A 48 -7.74 -15.13 -13.10
CA PHE A 48 -7.50 -13.89 -12.38
C PHE A 48 -6.12 -13.84 -11.71
N PHE A 49 -5.74 -14.89 -10.93
CA PHE A 49 -4.53 -14.87 -10.11
C PHE A 49 -3.27 -15.40 -10.83
N THR A 50 -3.44 -16.29 -11.83
CA THR A 50 -2.29 -16.90 -12.51
C THR A 50 -2.03 -16.28 -13.87
N HIS A 51 -3.09 -16.00 -14.64
CA HIS A 51 -2.97 -15.38 -15.96
C HIS A 51 -3.16 -13.86 -15.93
N HIS A 52 -3.39 -13.27 -14.76
CA HIS A 52 -3.63 -11.85 -14.54
C HIS A 52 -4.66 -11.25 -15.52
N ASN A 53 -5.73 -12.02 -15.77
CA ASN A 53 -6.73 -11.71 -16.77
C ASN A 53 -8.14 -11.69 -16.14
N ASP A 54 -8.86 -10.59 -16.34
CA ASP A 54 -10.24 -10.38 -15.88
C ASP A 54 -11.26 -10.31 -17.03
N ASP A 55 -10.80 -10.47 -18.28
CA ASP A 55 -11.67 -10.52 -19.46
C ASP A 55 -12.26 -11.92 -19.67
N VAL A 56 -13.44 -12.15 -19.10
CA VAL A 56 -14.14 -13.42 -19.15
C VAL A 56 -14.49 -13.88 -20.57
N GLN A 57 -14.55 -12.96 -21.54
CA GLN A 57 -14.82 -13.34 -22.94
C GLN A 57 -13.64 -14.08 -23.58
N SER A 58 -12.44 -13.88 -23.05
CA SER A 58 -11.21 -14.56 -23.49
C SER A 58 -11.02 -15.96 -22.89
N PHE A 59 -11.85 -16.41 -21.91
CA PHE A 59 -11.69 -17.67 -21.19
C PHE A 59 -12.21 -18.87 -22.00
N THR A 60 -11.33 -19.49 -22.78
CA THR A 60 -11.71 -20.56 -23.73
C THR A 60 -12.08 -21.88 -23.05
N ASP A 61 -11.66 -22.10 -21.80
CA ASP A 61 -11.99 -23.28 -20.97
C ASP A 61 -13.35 -23.16 -20.25
N ILE A 62 -14.05 -22.02 -20.41
CA ILE A 62 -15.40 -21.78 -19.93
C ILE A 62 -16.37 -21.75 -21.13
N PRO A 63 -17.47 -22.52 -21.11
CA PRO A 63 -18.50 -22.47 -22.15
C PRO A 63 -18.98 -21.03 -22.39
N LYS A 64 -19.11 -20.67 -23.67
CA LYS A 64 -19.41 -19.28 -24.08
C LYS A 64 -20.69 -18.74 -23.43
N GLU A 65 -21.70 -19.57 -23.30
CA GLU A 65 -23.01 -19.27 -22.70
C GLU A 65 -22.94 -18.98 -21.18
N LEU A 66 -21.86 -19.40 -20.51
CA LEU A 66 -21.65 -19.17 -19.07
C LEU A 66 -20.75 -17.97 -18.77
N ARG A 67 -19.96 -17.48 -19.73
CA ARG A 67 -18.92 -16.47 -19.49
C ARG A 67 -19.49 -15.19 -18.92
N GLU A 68 -20.55 -14.64 -19.55
CA GLU A 68 -21.18 -13.41 -19.11
C GLU A 68 -21.72 -13.54 -17.69
N LYS A 69 -22.52 -14.59 -17.43
CA LYS A 69 -23.11 -14.89 -16.12
C LYS A 69 -22.05 -15.03 -15.02
N LEU A 70 -20.97 -15.78 -15.30
CA LEU A 70 -19.88 -15.99 -14.36
C LEU A 70 -19.03 -14.72 -14.19
N GLY A 71 -18.85 -13.94 -15.25
CA GLY A 71 -18.17 -12.64 -15.20
C GLY A 71 -18.87 -11.67 -14.28
N GLU A 72 -20.18 -11.47 -14.45
CA GLU A 72 -21.00 -10.62 -13.58
C GLU A 72 -21.00 -11.09 -12.12
N ALA A 73 -21.02 -12.41 -11.91
CA ALA A 73 -21.11 -13.01 -10.58
C ALA A 73 -19.78 -12.98 -9.80
N PHE A 74 -18.63 -13.14 -10.48
CA PHE A 74 -17.34 -13.39 -9.84
C PHE A 74 -16.25 -12.40 -10.22
N LEU A 75 -16.31 -11.81 -11.42
CA LEU A 75 -15.30 -10.92 -11.98
C LEU A 75 -15.93 -9.61 -12.52
N PRO A 76 -16.82 -8.97 -11.76
CA PRO A 76 -17.30 -7.65 -12.18
C PRO A 76 -16.11 -6.70 -12.32
N LYS A 77 -16.17 -5.79 -13.31
CA LYS A 77 -15.10 -4.83 -13.53
C LYS A 77 -15.02 -3.84 -12.38
N LEU A 78 -13.92 -3.89 -11.63
CA LEU A 78 -13.69 -3.04 -10.45
C LEU A 78 -12.92 -1.77 -10.78
N LEU A 79 -11.93 -1.87 -11.66
CA LEU A 79 -11.00 -0.80 -12.01
C LEU A 79 -11.13 -0.45 -13.49
N THR A 80 -11.27 0.82 -13.81
CA THR A 80 -11.15 1.35 -15.15
C THR A 80 -9.97 2.31 -15.21
N LEU A 81 -9.00 2.02 -16.07
CA LEU A 81 -7.85 2.91 -16.26
C LEU A 81 -8.33 4.23 -16.87
N VAL A 82 -8.11 5.33 -16.16
CA VAL A 82 -8.43 6.69 -16.62
C VAL A 82 -7.22 7.29 -17.32
N ARG A 83 -6.05 7.15 -16.69
CA ARG A 83 -4.80 7.71 -17.21
C ARG A 83 -3.60 6.92 -16.67
N SER A 84 -2.59 6.81 -17.51
CA SER A 84 -1.28 6.29 -17.15
C SER A 84 -0.22 7.33 -17.50
N VAL A 85 0.67 7.63 -16.56
CA VAL A 85 1.81 8.53 -16.77
C VAL A 85 3.09 7.86 -16.35
N THR A 86 4.19 8.16 -17.06
CA THR A 86 5.48 7.52 -16.79
C THR A 86 6.59 8.55 -16.63
N CYS A 87 7.61 8.20 -15.84
CA CYS A 87 8.86 8.95 -15.71
C CYS A 87 10.04 7.97 -15.52
N ASP A 88 11.21 8.47 -15.15
CA ASP A 88 12.42 7.66 -14.96
C ASP A 88 12.74 6.79 -16.18
N GLY A 89 12.60 7.36 -17.39
CA GLY A 89 12.78 6.63 -18.64
C GLY A 89 11.76 5.50 -18.84
N GLY A 90 10.55 5.64 -18.33
CA GLY A 90 9.47 4.65 -18.40
C GLY A 90 9.53 3.57 -17.33
N LYS A 91 10.52 3.62 -16.40
CA LYS A 91 10.69 2.62 -15.34
C LYS A 91 9.77 2.86 -14.13
N THR A 92 9.12 4.02 -14.05
CA THR A 92 8.09 4.34 -13.08
C THR A 92 6.82 4.72 -13.83
N ARG A 93 5.73 4.05 -13.50
CA ARG A 93 4.39 4.23 -14.08
C ARG A 93 3.39 4.47 -12.97
N LYS A 94 2.65 5.58 -13.05
CA LYS A 94 1.52 5.87 -12.17
C LYS A 94 0.23 5.70 -12.96
N ASP A 95 -0.66 4.86 -12.46
CA ASP A 95 -1.98 4.60 -13.01
C ASP A 95 -3.06 5.23 -12.14
N LEU A 96 -3.95 6.01 -12.75
CA LEU A 96 -5.16 6.54 -12.15
C LEU A 96 -6.34 5.63 -12.52
N TRP A 97 -6.99 5.08 -11.51
CA TRP A 97 -8.09 4.15 -11.64
C TRP A 97 -9.40 4.79 -11.20
N ARG A 98 -10.45 4.57 -11.99
CA ARG A 98 -11.84 4.85 -11.59
C ARG A 98 -12.47 3.56 -11.11
N LEU A 99 -13.00 3.58 -9.89
CA LEU A 99 -13.74 2.48 -9.28
C LEU A 99 -15.17 2.45 -9.79
N HIS A 100 -15.91 1.35 -9.51
CA HIS A 100 -17.30 1.13 -9.96
C HIS A 100 -18.28 2.26 -9.59
N ASP A 101 -18.01 2.99 -8.51
CA ASP A 101 -18.82 4.09 -8.00
C ASP A 101 -18.35 5.49 -8.45
N GLY A 102 -17.33 5.53 -9.33
CA GLY A 102 -16.75 6.76 -9.86
C GLY A 102 -15.60 7.33 -9.03
N VAL A 103 -15.34 6.78 -7.85
CA VAL A 103 -14.24 7.21 -6.98
C VAL A 103 -12.89 6.88 -7.61
N LEU A 104 -11.91 7.75 -7.41
CA LEU A 104 -10.59 7.62 -8.00
C LEU A 104 -9.54 7.16 -6.97
N VAL A 105 -8.64 6.29 -7.42
CA VAL A 105 -7.45 5.88 -6.66
C VAL A 105 -6.24 5.76 -7.58
N GLU A 106 -5.05 5.83 -7.01
CA GLU A 106 -3.80 5.71 -7.76
C GLU A 106 -2.98 4.52 -7.29
N SER A 107 -2.23 3.93 -8.22
CA SER A 107 -1.16 2.97 -7.94
C SER A 107 0.09 3.33 -8.71
N VAL A 108 1.26 2.92 -8.21
CA VAL A 108 2.56 3.24 -8.84
C VAL A 108 3.36 1.95 -9.02
N LEU A 109 3.70 1.63 -10.26
CA LEU A 109 4.54 0.49 -10.61
C LEU A 109 5.96 0.99 -10.90
N MET A 110 6.95 0.39 -10.25
CA MET A 110 8.35 0.78 -10.32
C MET A 110 9.23 -0.41 -10.68
N ARG A 111 9.98 -0.31 -11.76
CA ARG A 111 10.97 -1.31 -12.17
C ARG A 111 12.36 -0.89 -11.73
N TYR A 112 12.98 -1.69 -10.88
CA TYR A 112 14.38 -1.59 -10.47
C TYR A 112 15.23 -2.60 -11.25
N THR A 113 16.52 -2.60 -11.02
CA THR A 113 17.44 -3.53 -11.68
C THR A 113 17.19 -4.98 -11.25
N ASP A 114 16.86 -5.19 -9.98
CA ASP A 114 16.74 -6.48 -9.29
C ASP A 114 15.31 -6.88 -8.94
N ARG A 115 14.35 -5.96 -9.04
CA ARG A 115 12.95 -6.20 -8.64
C ARG A 115 11.97 -5.29 -9.36
N THR A 116 10.70 -5.68 -9.34
CA THR A 116 9.59 -4.81 -9.75
C THR A 116 8.61 -4.70 -8.59
N THR A 117 8.28 -3.47 -8.20
CA THR A 117 7.48 -3.15 -7.02
C THR A 117 6.24 -2.39 -7.42
N VAL A 118 5.08 -2.78 -6.92
CA VAL A 118 3.86 -1.97 -7.01
C VAL A 118 3.53 -1.34 -5.65
N CYS A 119 3.28 -0.04 -5.66
CA CYS A 119 2.71 0.72 -4.55
C CYS A 119 1.20 0.82 -4.76
N ILE A 120 0.42 0.30 -3.82
CA ILE A 120 -1.04 0.20 -3.93
C ILE A 120 -1.76 1.00 -2.86
N SER A 121 -2.99 1.40 -3.19
CA SER A 121 -3.89 2.14 -2.32
C SER A 121 -4.82 1.18 -1.55
N SER A 122 -5.09 1.48 -0.29
CA SER A 122 -5.99 0.73 0.59
C SER A 122 -7.31 1.46 0.89
N GLN A 123 -7.33 2.76 0.65
CA GLN A 123 -8.50 3.63 0.81
C GLN A 123 -8.55 4.63 -0.34
N ALA A 124 -9.72 5.16 -0.62
CA ALA A 124 -9.87 6.37 -1.43
C ALA A 124 -9.81 7.57 -0.47
N GLY A 125 -8.72 8.33 -0.56
CA GLY A 125 -8.36 9.32 0.45
C GLY A 125 -7.76 8.71 1.71
N CYS A 126 -7.61 9.50 2.80
CA CYS A 126 -7.04 9.03 4.06
C CYS A 126 -7.58 9.85 5.24
N GLY A 127 -8.07 9.16 6.28
CA GLY A 127 -8.60 9.79 7.50
C GLY A 127 -7.53 10.23 8.51
N MET A 128 -6.25 9.98 8.25
CA MET A 128 -5.17 10.30 9.20
C MET A 128 -4.81 11.79 9.22
N GLN A 129 -5.18 12.54 8.19
CA GLN A 129 -5.03 14.00 8.10
C GLN A 129 -3.60 14.53 8.29
N CYS A 130 -2.59 13.75 7.91
CA CYS A 130 -1.20 14.19 7.94
C CYS A 130 -1.00 15.39 7.00
N PRO A 131 -0.60 16.58 7.50
CA PRO A 131 -0.62 17.82 6.70
C PRO A 131 0.46 17.87 5.60
N PHE A 132 1.48 17.01 5.65
CA PHE A 132 2.52 16.89 4.62
C PHE A 132 2.15 15.90 3.50
N CYS A 133 0.99 15.23 3.57
CA CYS A 133 0.55 14.21 2.63
C CYS A 133 -0.69 14.69 1.86
N ALA A 134 -0.62 14.70 0.51
CA ALA A 134 -1.74 15.12 -0.34
C ALA A 134 -3.00 14.27 -0.09
N THR A 135 -2.85 12.95 0.05
CA THR A 135 -3.96 12.05 0.38
C THR A 135 -4.58 12.37 1.74
N GLY A 136 -3.76 12.71 2.74
CA GLY A 136 -4.24 13.10 4.07
C GLY A 136 -4.99 14.43 4.09
N GLN A 137 -4.54 15.38 3.27
CA GLN A 137 -5.22 16.69 3.10
C GLN A 137 -6.59 16.55 2.43
N ALA A 138 -6.74 15.59 1.49
CA ALA A 138 -8.00 15.33 0.79
C ALA A 138 -9.08 14.70 1.68
N GLY A 139 -8.70 14.14 2.84
CA GLY A 139 -9.61 13.41 3.72
C GLY A 139 -9.97 12.01 3.20
N LEU A 140 -10.88 11.33 3.90
CA LEU A 140 -11.31 9.98 3.59
C LEU A 140 -12.64 9.98 2.84
N THR A 141 -12.67 9.35 1.68
CA THR A 141 -13.92 9.10 0.93
C THR A 141 -14.53 7.75 1.33
N ARG A 142 -13.76 6.65 1.23
CA ARG A 142 -14.16 5.32 1.68
C ARG A 142 -13.00 4.32 1.74
N ASN A 143 -13.22 3.23 2.42
CA ASN A 143 -12.37 2.05 2.35
C ASN A 143 -12.51 1.35 0.99
N LEU A 144 -11.42 0.75 0.51
CA LEU A 144 -11.44 -0.18 -0.63
C LEU A 144 -11.82 -1.57 -0.15
N THR A 145 -12.47 -2.37 -1.03
CA THR A 145 -12.67 -3.79 -0.77
C THR A 145 -11.37 -4.58 -0.97
N ALA A 146 -11.32 -5.80 -0.49
CA ALA A 146 -10.17 -6.68 -0.71
C ALA A 146 -9.92 -6.91 -2.21
N ALA A 147 -10.98 -7.01 -2.99
CA ALA A 147 -10.90 -7.16 -4.43
C ALA A 147 -10.36 -5.91 -5.13
N GLU A 148 -10.81 -4.70 -4.76
CA GLU A 148 -10.29 -3.44 -5.31
C GLU A 148 -8.80 -3.24 -5.00
N ILE A 149 -8.35 -3.66 -3.81
CA ILE A 149 -6.93 -3.65 -3.43
C ILE A 149 -6.15 -4.68 -4.27
N THR A 150 -6.65 -5.92 -4.34
CA THR A 150 -6.00 -7.02 -5.07
C THR A 150 -5.94 -6.74 -6.57
N ALA A 151 -6.97 -6.16 -7.15
CA ALA A 151 -7.03 -5.83 -8.57
C ALA A 151 -5.91 -4.88 -9.01
N GLN A 152 -5.49 -3.92 -8.17
CA GLN A 152 -4.34 -3.06 -8.47
C GLN A 152 -3.07 -3.91 -8.66
N VAL A 153 -2.87 -4.93 -7.85
CA VAL A 153 -1.71 -5.84 -7.95
C VAL A 153 -1.80 -6.71 -9.20
N VAL A 154 -2.99 -7.23 -9.52
CA VAL A 154 -3.24 -8.04 -10.73
C VAL A 154 -2.97 -7.21 -12.00
N MET A 155 -3.47 -5.97 -12.05
CA MET A 155 -3.22 -5.09 -13.20
C MET A 155 -1.73 -4.76 -13.34
N ALA A 156 -1.02 -4.51 -12.24
CA ALA A 156 0.43 -4.30 -12.27
C ALA A 156 1.20 -5.56 -12.73
N ALA A 157 0.79 -6.74 -12.28
CA ALA A 157 1.37 -8.00 -12.74
C ALA A 157 1.14 -8.21 -14.24
N ARG A 158 -0.05 -7.90 -14.75
CA ARG A 158 -0.35 -7.94 -16.19
C ARG A 158 0.55 -7.02 -17.02
N VAL A 159 0.76 -5.77 -16.55
CA VAL A 159 1.70 -4.82 -17.19
C VAL A 159 3.11 -5.42 -17.26
N CYS A 160 3.54 -6.10 -16.19
CA CYS A 160 4.84 -6.77 -16.14
C CYS A 160 4.93 -7.94 -17.14
N ASP A 161 3.91 -8.79 -17.20
CA ASP A 161 3.87 -9.97 -18.08
C ASP A 161 3.86 -9.57 -19.55
N LEU A 162 3.12 -8.51 -19.88
CA LEU A 162 3.05 -7.97 -21.26
C LEU A 162 4.30 -7.18 -21.68
N GLY A 163 5.20 -6.90 -20.73
CA GLY A 163 6.43 -6.15 -21.02
C GLY A 163 6.18 -4.69 -21.40
N GLU A 164 5.13 -4.07 -20.90
CA GLU A 164 4.75 -2.68 -21.20
C GLU A 164 5.73 -1.65 -20.59
N MET A 165 6.67 -2.10 -19.76
CA MET A 165 7.74 -1.27 -19.21
C MET A 165 9.07 -1.53 -19.89
N PRO A 166 10.01 -0.55 -19.96
CA PRO A 166 11.33 -0.74 -20.56
C PRO A 166 12.07 -1.95 -19.96
N GLY A 167 12.66 -2.75 -20.84
CA GLY A 167 13.39 -3.98 -20.48
C GLY A 167 12.56 -5.26 -20.68
N GLY A 168 11.36 -5.16 -21.28
CA GLY A 168 10.51 -6.28 -21.66
C GLY A 168 9.80 -6.98 -20.48
N PRO A 169 9.22 -8.16 -20.72
CA PRO A 169 8.49 -8.91 -19.71
C PRO A 169 9.30 -9.15 -18.44
N THR A 170 8.64 -9.07 -17.29
CA THR A 170 9.25 -9.27 -15.96
C THR A 170 8.19 -9.76 -14.98
N ARG A 171 8.62 -10.29 -13.86
CA ARG A 171 7.71 -10.69 -12.77
C ARG A 171 7.51 -9.54 -11.78
N LEU A 172 6.27 -9.28 -11.39
CA LEU A 172 5.99 -8.46 -10.23
C LEU A 172 6.47 -9.21 -8.96
N SER A 173 7.42 -8.65 -8.24
CA SER A 173 8.08 -9.33 -7.12
C SER A 173 7.73 -8.74 -5.75
N ASN A 174 7.36 -7.46 -5.69
CA ASN A 174 7.16 -6.76 -4.42
C ASN A 174 5.86 -5.93 -4.45
N VAL A 175 5.18 -5.90 -3.31
CA VAL A 175 3.97 -5.08 -3.10
C VAL A 175 4.16 -4.23 -1.85
N VAL A 176 3.88 -2.94 -1.94
CA VAL A 176 3.96 -2.03 -0.78
C VAL A 176 2.62 -1.30 -0.60
N PHE A 177 2.05 -1.38 0.60
CA PHE A 177 0.86 -0.65 1.01
C PHE A 177 1.26 0.75 1.49
N MET A 178 1.74 1.57 0.55
CA MET A 178 2.23 2.93 0.79
C MET A 178 1.58 3.95 -0.17
N GLY A 179 0.50 3.56 -0.82
CA GLY A 179 -0.34 4.44 -1.64
C GLY A 179 -1.33 5.24 -0.80
N MET A 180 -2.54 5.44 -1.32
CA MET A 180 -3.58 6.19 -0.62
C MET A 180 -4.18 5.36 0.51
N GLY A 181 -4.34 6.01 1.69
CA GLY A 181 -5.02 5.45 2.86
C GLY A 181 -4.09 4.89 3.94
N GLU A 182 -4.70 4.66 5.12
CA GLU A 182 -4.07 3.96 6.24
C GLU A 182 -4.53 2.49 6.24
N PRO A 183 -3.64 1.54 5.91
CA PRO A 183 -4.04 0.14 5.77
C PRO A 183 -4.64 -0.46 7.04
N MET A 184 -4.13 -0.09 8.22
CA MET A 184 -4.63 -0.62 9.49
C MET A 184 -6.04 -0.10 9.84
N ALA A 185 -6.48 1.03 9.24
CA ALA A 185 -7.85 1.51 9.35
C ALA A 185 -8.83 0.75 8.45
N ASN A 186 -8.33 0.04 7.44
CA ASN A 186 -9.10 -0.87 6.57
C ASN A 186 -8.68 -2.34 6.78
N TYR A 187 -8.41 -2.72 8.01
CA TYR A 187 -7.71 -3.94 8.39
C TYR A 187 -8.24 -5.22 7.73
N LYS A 188 -9.56 -5.45 7.80
CA LYS A 188 -10.18 -6.69 7.28
C LYS A 188 -9.95 -6.88 5.78
N ALA A 189 -10.18 -5.84 5.00
CA ALA A 189 -9.99 -5.89 3.54
C ALA A 189 -8.50 -6.00 3.16
N VAL A 190 -7.63 -5.29 3.89
CA VAL A 190 -6.18 -5.35 3.70
C VAL A 190 -5.65 -6.76 4.00
N MET A 191 -6.06 -7.39 5.10
CA MET A 191 -5.62 -8.74 5.42
C MET A 191 -6.12 -9.78 4.41
N GLN A 192 -7.35 -9.65 3.93
CA GLN A 192 -7.85 -10.51 2.84
C GLN A 192 -7.05 -10.29 1.55
N SER A 193 -6.71 -9.04 1.20
CA SER A 193 -5.87 -8.76 0.03
C SER A 193 -4.44 -9.31 0.19
N ILE A 194 -3.85 -9.24 1.39
CA ILE A 194 -2.55 -9.85 1.68
C ILE A 194 -2.60 -11.37 1.47
N ARG A 195 -3.68 -12.04 1.90
CA ARG A 195 -3.86 -13.47 1.62
C ARG A 195 -3.96 -13.75 0.12
N ASN A 196 -4.73 -12.94 -0.63
CA ASN A 196 -4.81 -13.05 -2.09
C ASN A 196 -3.46 -12.84 -2.77
N ILE A 197 -2.62 -11.95 -2.25
CA ILE A 197 -1.27 -11.69 -2.77
C ILE A 197 -0.31 -12.84 -2.44
N THR A 198 -0.39 -13.38 -1.22
CA THR A 198 0.62 -14.33 -0.71
C THR A 198 0.27 -15.80 -0.89
N ASN A 199 -1.01 -16.14 -0.99
CA ASN A 199 -1.43 -17.52 -1.23
C ASN A 199 -0.81 -18.07 -2.53
N PRO A 200 -0.42 -19.34 -2.54
CA PRO A 200 0.05 -20.00 -3.75
C PRO A 200 -1.01 -19.96 -4.87
N GLN A 201 -0.53 -19.89 -6.11
CA GLN A 201 -1.39 -20.08 -7.29
C GLN A 201 -2.08 -21.46 -7.24
N PRO A 202 -3.32 -21.59 -7.69
CA PRO A 202 -4.16 -20.58 -8.34
C PRO A 202 -5.02 -19.76 -7.34
N ASN A 203 -4.85 -19.95 -6.05
CA ASN A 203 -5.73 -19.32 -5.05
C ASN A 203 -5.30 -17.89 -4.66
N GLY A 204 -4.11 -17.49 -5.09
CA GLY A 204 -3.52 -16.16 -4.93
C GLY A 204 -2.41 -15.95 -5.96
N LEU A 205 -1.70 -14.81 -5.82
CA LEU A 205 -0.64 -14.40 -6.76
C LEU A 205 0.72 -15.09 -6.52
N GLY A 206 0.91 -15.78 -5.40
CA GLY A 206 2.15 -16.47 -5.06
C GLY A 206 3.33 -15.53 -4.78
N ILE A 207 3.07 -14.28 -4.40
CA ILE A 207 4.11 -13.33 -3.99
C ILE A 207 4.44 -13.61 -2.51
N GLY A 208 5.71 -13.89 -2.21
CA GLY A 208 6.12 -14.24 -0.84
C GLY A 208 5.79 -13.14 0.17
N ALA A 209 5.30 -13.49 1.36
CA ALA A 209 4.92 -12.53 2.40
C ALA A 209 6.06 -11.55 2.75
N ARG A 210 7.31 -11.99 2.66
CA ARG A 210 8.50 -11.15 2.88
C ARG A 210 8.67 -10.02 1.85
N SER A 211 8.05 -10.15 0.70
CA SER A 211 8.06 -9.15 -0.38
C SER A 211 6.82 -8.23 -0.32
N VAL A 212 5.97 -8.40 0.68
CA VAL A 212 4.84 -7.53 0.98
C VAL A 212 5.22 -6.62 2.14
N THR A 213 5.17 -5.30 1.93
CA THR A 213 5.40 -4.31 2.99
C THR A 213 4.05 -3.67 3.35
N LEU A 214 3.69 -3.79 4.62
CA LEU A 214 2.51 -3.17 5.19
C LEU A 214 2.93 -1.96 6.03
N SER A 215 2.60 -0.76 5.54
CA SER A 215 2.90 0.49 6.23
C SER A 215 1.74 0.94 7.12
N THR A 216 2.05 1.60 8.21
CA THR A 216 1.06 2.22 9.10
C THR A 216 1.66 3.45 9.80
N VAL A 217 0.85 4.45 10.05
CA VAL A 217 1.23 5.58 10.92
C VAL A 217 1.30 5.20 12.42
N GLY A 218 1.07 3.90 12.74
CA GLY A 218 1.18 3.39 14.10
C GLY A 218 -0.16 3.20 14.81
N LEU A 219 -1.17 2.66 14.11
CA LEU A 219 -2.39 2.18 14.76
C LEU A 219 -2.06 0.92 15.56
N VAL A 220 -1.71 1.09 16.86
CA VAL A 220 -1.24 0.01 17.75
C VAL A 220 -2.20 -1.17 17.76
N SER A 221 -3.51 -0.92 17.85
CA SER A 221 -4.50 -1.99 17.80
C SER A 221 -4.51 -2.81 16.49
N GLY A 222 -4.12 -2.18 15.37
CA GLY A 222 -3.94 -2.87 14.09
C GLY A 222 -2.66 -3.72 14.07
N ILE A 223 -1.56 -3.19 14.62
CA ILE A 223 -0.30 -3.92 14.75
C ILE A 223 -0.47 -5.15 15.66
N GLU A 224 -1.18 -5.00 16.79
CA GLU A 224 -1.46 -6.11 17.70
C GLU A 224 -2.26 -7.23 17.02
N LYS A 225 -3.30 -6.90 16.26
CA LYS A 225 -4.02 -7.89 15.45
C LYS A 225 -3.12 -8.58 14.42
N LEU A 226 -2.21 -7.82 13.77
CA LEU A 226 -1.28 -8.38 12.79
C LEU A 226 -0.33 -9.42 13.40
N ILE A 227 0.00 -9.31 14.69
CA ILE A 227 0.81 -10.31 15.41
C ILE A 227 0.16 -11.70 15.40
N ASP A 228 -1.18 -11.75 15.43
CA ASP A 228 -1.95 -12.99 15.50
C ASP A 228 -2.27 -13.59 14.11
N GLU A 229 -1.98 -12.87 13.02
CA GLU A 229 -2.30 -13.31 11.65
C GLU A 229 -1.37 -14.40 11.09
N ASP A 230 -0.22 -14.62 11.73
CA ASP A 230 0.80 -15.61 11.31
C ASP A 230 1.29 -15.44 9.84
N ILE A 231 1.20 -14.22 9.31
CA ILE A 231 1.70 -13.86 7.97
C ILE A 231 2.87 -12.87 8.14
N PRO A 232 4.12 -13.32 7.92
CA PRO A 232 5.32 -12.53 8.22
C PRO A 232 5.62 -11.47 7.14
N VAL A 233 4.73 -10.51 6.95
CA VAL A 233 4.96 -9.35 6.09
C VAL A 233 6.06 -8.45 6.65
N THR A 234 6.58 -7.54 5.86
CA THR A 234 7.47 -6.49 6.36
C THR A 234 6.63 -5.36 6.93
N LEU A 235 6.75 -5.10 8.23
CA LEU A 235 6.06 -3.98 8.89
C LEU A 235 6.86 -2.70 8.69
N ALA A 236 6.21 -1.62 8.23
CA ALA A 236 6.79 -0.29 8.11
C ALA A 236 6.00 0.70 8.97
N ILE A 237 6.69 1.42 9.85
CA ILE A 237 6.11 2.43 10.72
C ILE A 237 6.41 3.82 10.17
N SER A 238 5.39 4.52 9.70
CA SER A 238 5.48 5.92 9.28
C SER A 238 5.55 6.80 10.53
N LEU A 239 6.77 6.94 11.07
CA LEU A 239 7.00 7.62 12.35
C LEU A 239 7.14 9.13 12.18
N HIS A 240 7.99 9.57 11.26
CA HIS A 240 8.28 10.94 10.82
C HIS A 240 8.89 11.88 11.86
N THR A 241 8.83 11.56 13.15
CA THR A 241 9.55 12.23 14.22
C THR A 241 9.58 11.34 15.48
N PRO A 242 10.66 11.38 16.28
CA PRO A 242 10.77 10.57 17.49
C PRO A 242 10.18 11.26 18.73
N ASP A 243 9.83 12.54 18.66
CA ASP A 243 9.23 13.29 19.75
C ASP A 243 7.72 13.46 19.58
N ASP A 244 7.00 13.28 20.69
CA ASP A 244 5.54 13.29 20.67
C ASP A 244 4.94 14.68 20.39
N GLU A 245 5.62 15.75 20.82
CA GLU A 245 5.12 17.12 20.65
C GLU A 245 4.99 17.47 19.16
N LEU A 246 6.07 17.26 18.40
CA LEU A 246 6.02 17.47 16.95
C LEU A 246 5.14 16.43 16.27
N ARG A 247 5.16 15.19 16.76
CA ARG A 247 4.36 14.13 16.14
C ARG A 247 2.86 14.37 16.25
N ASP A 248 2.40 14.99 17.32
CA ASP A 248 0.98 15.39 17.47
C ASP A 248 0.54 16.34 16.36
N THR A 249 1.48 17.11 15.76
CA THR A 249 1.19 18.03 14.65
C THR A 249 1.37 17.41 13.27
N LEU A 250 2.35 16.53 13.09
CA LEU A 250 2.65 15.89 11.80
C LEU A 250 1.80 14.64 11.54
N VAL A 251 1.48 13.90 12.59
CA VAL A 251 0.74 12.63 12.55
C VAL A 251 -0.32 12.64 13.64
N PRO A 252 -1.51 13.25 13.40
CA PRO A 252 -2.50 13.54 14.43
C PRO A 252 -2.97 12.35 15.27
N ILE A 253 -2.89 11.12 14.74
CA ILE A 253 -3.19 9.89 15.49
C ILE A 253 -2.27 9.67 16.70
N ASN A 254 -1.13 10.37 16.79
CA ASN A 254 -0.22 10.35 17.93
C ASN A 254 -0.90 10.83 19.23
N SER A 255 -1.98 11.59 19.12
CA SER A 255 -2.81 11.95 20.29
C SER A 255 -3.37 10.72 21.01
N ARG A 256 -3.54 9.59 20.29
CA ARG A 256 -4.07 8.33 20.81
C ARG A 256 -2.96 7.33 21.20
N TRP A 257 -1.91 7.24 20.38
CA TRP A 257 -0.79 6.30 20.59
C TRP A 257 0.53 7.02 20.43
N LYS A 258 1.24 7.16 21.53
CA LYS A 258 2.52 7.86 21.60
C LYS A 258 3.66 7.05 20.97
N VAL A 259 4.75 7.72 20.61
CA VAL A 259 5.92 7.10 19.96
C VAL A 259 6.36 5.82 20.66
N LYS A 260 6.44 5.83 22.00
CA LYS A 260 6.86 4.65 22.78
C LYS A 260 5.91 3.46 22.62
N GLU A 261 4.60 3.70 22.55
CA GLU A 261 3.60 2.66 22.38
C GLU A 261 3.68 2.06 20.97
N VAL A 262 3.84 2.90 19.95
CA VAL A 262 4.00 2.46 18.57
C VAL A 262 5.26 1.61 18.40
N LEU A 263 6.40 2.05 18.94
CA LEU A 263 7.65 1.29 18.89
C LEU A 263 7.56 -0.01 19.69
N ALA A 264 6.90 -0.01 20.85
CA ALA A 264 6.69 -1.21 21.64
C ALA A 264 5.84 -2.26 20.89
N ALA A 265 4.81 -1.83 20.16
CA ALA A 265 4.00 -2.71 19.31
C ALA A 265 4.83 -3.27 18.13
N ALA A 266 5.66 -2.45 17.48
CA ALA A 266 6.57 -2.90 16.42
C ALA A 266 7.61 -3.91 16.95
N ASP A 267 8.19 -3.67 18.13
CA ASP A 267 9.10 -4.62 18.78
C ASP A 267 8.39 -5.95 19.14
N LYS A 268 7.12 -5.90 19.55
CA LYS A 268 6.32 -7.11 19.81
C LYS A 268 6.08 -7.91 18.53
N TYR A 269 5.78 -7.23 17.42
CA TYR A 269 5.65 -7.84 16.10
C TYR A 269 6.98 -8.50 15.66
N GLU A 270 8.10 -7.79 15.82
CA GLU A 270 9.43 -8.29 15.47
C GLU A 270 9.77 -9.56 16.26
N ARG A 271 9.59 -9.55 17.59
CA ARG A 271 9.83 -10.73 18.44
C ARG A 271 8.99 -11.94 18.04
N LYS A 272 7.73 -11.73 17.62
CA LYS A 272 6.84 -12.82 17.20
C LYS A 272 7.23 -13.40 15.85
N THR A 273 7.60 -12.54 14.89
CA THR A 273 7.81 -12.93 13.49
C THR A 273 9.29 -13.15 13.13
N GLY A 274 10.21 -12.67 13.95
CA GLY A 274 11.64 -12.59 13.63
C GLY A 274 11.94 -11.61 12.49
N ARG A 275 10.98 -10.74 12.12
CA ARG A 275 11.07 -9.84 10.97
C ARG A 275 11.48 -8.44 11.41
N ARG A 276 12.62 -7.97 10.90
CA ARG A 276 13.02 -6.57 11.03
C ARG A 276 11.90 -5.66 10.52
N TYR A 277 11.54 -4.66 11.31
CA TYR A 277 10.61 -3.61 10.86
C TYR A 277 11.38 -2.39 10.34
N SER A 278 10.71 -1.56 9.53
CA SER A 278 11.29 -0.30 9.07
C SER A 278 10.58 0.91 9.70
N ILE A 279 11.34 1.98 9.88
CA ILE A 279 10.85 3.30 10.26
C ILE A 279 10.93 4.17 9.01
N GLU A 280 9.78 4.61 8.53
CA GLU A 280 9.68 5.56 7.44
C GLU A 280 9.69 6.98 8.03
N TYR A 281 10.62 7.81 7.58
CA TYR A 281 10.84 9.14 8.11
C TYR A 281 10.92 10.15 6.96
N ALA A 282 9.83 10.88 6.72
CA ALA A 282 9.84 12.01 5.79
C ALA A 282 10.67 13.13 6.39
N LEU A 283 11.79 13.45 5.75
CA LEU A 283 12.75 14.44 6.25
C LEU A 283 12.36 15.83 5.72
N ILE A 284 11.94 16.71 6.64
CA ILE A 284 11.33 18.01 6.36
C ILE A 284 12.24 19.10 6.89
N ARG A 285 12.69 20.00 5.99
CA ARG A 285 13.59 21.11 6.31
C ARG A 285 13.09 21.96 7.49
N ASP A 286 13.98 22.18 8.45
CA ASP A 286 13.79 23.03 9.63
C ASP A 286 12.61 22.61 10.54
N ILE A 287 11.99 21.43 10.28
CA ILE A 287 10.84 20.91 11.02
C ILE A 287 11.22 19.67 11.84
N ASN A 288 11.77 18.62 11.21
CA ASN A 288 12.10 17.37 11.89
C ASN A 288 13.51 16.84 11.57
N ASP A 289 14.34 17.61 10.88
CA ASP A 289 15.68 17.25 10.40
C ASP A 289 16.83 17.66 11.34
N GLN A 290 16.53 18.17 12.54
CA GLN A 290 17.55 18.60 13.49
C GLN A 290 18.33 17.42 14.08
N ALA A 291 19.64 17.62 14.29
CA ALA A 291 20.55 16.62 14.82
C ALA A 291 20.07 15.98 16.15
N TRP A 292 19.45 16.75 17.05
CA TRP A 292 18.94 16.22 18.32
C TRP A 292 17.80 15.20 18.12
N ARG A 293 17.02 15.33 17.03
CA ARG A 293 15.98 14.34 16.70
C ARG A 293 16.60 13.04 16.16
N ALA A 294 17.67 13.15 15.37
CA ALA A 294 18.44 11.97 14.96
C ALA A 294 19.03 11.23 16.17
N ASP A 295 19.59 11.98 17.12
CA ASP A 295 20.12 11.45 18.38
C ASP A 295 19.02 10.76 19.21
N LEU A 296 17.86 11.41 19.38
CA LEU A 296 16.72 10.84 20.09
C LEU A 296 16.22 9.55 19.41
N LEU A 297 16.08 9.54 18.06
CA LEU A 297 15.66 8.37 17.30
C LEU A 297 16.69 7.24 17.43
N GLY A 298 17.98 7.58 17.33
CA GLY A 298 19.09 6.64 17.53
C GLY A 298 19.04 5.95 18.89
N ARG A 299 18.82 6.72 19.97
CA ARG A 299 18.65 6.15 21.33
C ARG A 299 17.42 5.23 21.44
N LEU A 300 16.28 5.60 20.83
CA LEU A 300 15.06 4.81 20.83
C LEU A 300 15.21 3.49 20.06
N LEU A 301 16.04 3.47 19.02
CA LEU A 301 16.22 2.31 18.14
C LEU A 301 17.48 1.49 18.45
N LYS A 302 18.35 1.98 19.31
CA LYS A 302 19.58 1.28 19.73
C LYS A 302 19.26 -0.15 20.19
N ASN A 303 20.00 -1.13 19.67
CA ASN A 303 19.83 -2.56 19.95
C ASN A 303 18.47 -3.15 19.53
N LYS A 304 17.72 -2.46 18.66
CA LYS A 304 16.48 -3.00 18.08
C LYS A 304 16.76 -3.52 16.67
N ASN A 305 16.01 -4.54 16.26
CA ASN A 305 16.04 -5.05 14.89
C ASN A 305 15.14 -4.17 13.99
N ALA A 306 15.59 -2.94 13.79
CA ALA A 306 14.91 -1.91 13.03
C ALA A 306 15.82 -1.36 11.92
N HIS A 307 15.21 -0.77 10.90
CA HIS A 307 15.88 -0.07 9.81
C HIS A 307 15.20 1.29 9.60
N VAL A 308 15.95 2.34 9.35
CA VAL A 308 15.37 3.67 9.06
C VAL A 308 15.48 3.97 7.58
N ASN A 309 14.34 4.26 6.95
CA ASN A 309 14.24 4.82 5.61
C ASN A 309 14.01 6.32 5.73
N LEU A 310 15.01 7.12 5.43
CA LEU A 310 14.90 8.57 5.29
C LEU A 310 14.36 8.89 3.90
N ILE A 311 13.28 9.66 3.86
CA ILE A 311 12.61 10.04 2.62
C ILE A 311 12.69 11.56 2.51
N PRO A 312 13.55 12.12 1.65
CA PRO A 312 13.50 13.56 1.38
C PRO A 312 12.07 13.96 1.02
N LEU A 313 11.51 14.95 1.69
CA LEU A 313 10.11 15.33 1.51
C LEU A 313 9.81 15.63 0.04
N ASN A 314 8.77 15.00 -0.48
CA ASN A 314 8.27 15.33 -1.81
C ASN A 314 7.31 16.51 -1.71
N PRO A 315 7.42 17.51 -2.59
CA PRO A 315 6.50 18.65 -2.58
C PRO A 315 5.07 18.15 -2.84
N THR A 316 4.14 18.68 -2.07
CA THR A 316 2.70 18.42 -2.27
C THR A 316 2.00 19.74 -2.59
N PRO A 317 0.91 19.73 -3.39
CA PRO A 317 0.20 20.97 -3.73
C PRO A 317 -0.21 21.76 -2.48
N GLY A 318 0.10 23.06 -2.46
CA GLY A 318 -0.22 23.94 -1.33
C GLY A 318 0.64 23.78 -0.08
N SER A 319 1.58 22.85 -0.05
CA SER A 319 2.52 22.70 1.07
C SER A 319 3.66 23.73 0.99
N LYS A 320 3.91 24.40 2.13
CA LYS A 320 5.07 25.27 2.31
C LYS A 320 6.36 24.52 2.67
N TRP A 321 6.26 23.22 2.95
CA TRP A 321 7.35 22.40 3.42
C TRP A 321 8.20 21.88 2.26
N THR A 322 9.50 21.78 2.50
CA THR A 322 10.50 21.34 1.52
C THR A 322 11.37 20.23 2.09
N ALA A 323 12.08 19.52 1.22
CA ALA A 323 13.08 18.55 1.63
C ALA A 323 14.21 19.18 2.46
N SER A 324 14.79 18.41 3.34
CA SER A 324 15.96 18.76 4.14
C SER A 324 17.14 19.18 3.25
N ARG A 325 18.07 19.94 3.83
CA ARG A 325 19.33 20.26 3.14
C ARG A 325 20.23 19.02 3.12
N PRO A 326 21.08 18.86 2.11
CA PRO A 326 22.00 17.71 2.04
C PRO A 326 22.93 17.57 3.25
N GLU A 327 23.33 18.68 3.85
CA GLU A 327 24.18 18.71 5.06
C GLU A 327 23.44 18.20 6.29
N ASP A 328 22.15 18.58 6.47
CA ASP A 328 21.31 18.15 7.59
C ASP A 328 20.96 16.66 7.43
N GLU A 329 20.64 16.23 6.21
CA GLU A 329 20.41 14.80 5.87
C GLU A 329 21.63 13.94 6.20
N ARG A 330 22.84 14.39 5.81
CA ARG A 330 24.10 13.68 6.13
C ARG A 330 24.31 13.56 7.63
N THR A 331 24.16 14.65 8.35
CA THR A 331 24.27 14.68 9.82
C THR A 331 23.27 13.71 10.47
N PHE A 332 22.05 13.67 9.94
CA PHE A 332 21.02 12.78 10.43
C PHE A 332 21.39 11.29 10.23
N VAL A 333 21.93 10.94 9.06
CA VAL A 333 22.43 9.59 8.74
C VAL A 333 23.58 9.21 9.68
N GLU A 334 24.62 10.05 9.78
CA GLU A 334 25.80 9.79 10.61
C GLU A 334 25.46 9.57 12.08
N LEU A 335 24.51 10.36 12.61
CA LEU A 335 24.05 10.19 13.99
C LEU A 335 23.32 8.85 14.19
N LEU A 336 22.42 8.45 13.30
CA LEU A 336 21.75 7.15 13.42
C LEU A 336 22.74 5.98 13.30
N GLU A 337 23.67 6.04 12.38
CA GLU A 337 24.73 5.04 12.20
C GLU A 337 25.62 4.93 13.44
N SER A 338 25.91 6.05 14.14
CA SER A 338 26.68 6.04 15.37
C SER A 338 26.02 5.24 16.51
N TYR A 339 24.69 5.07 16.45
CA TYR A 339 23.94 4.20 17.37
C TYR A 339 23.83 2.75 16.87
N GLY A 340 24.45 2.42 15.72
CA GLY A 340 24.34 1.09 15.07
C GLY A 340 22.99 0.86 14.40
N VAL A 341 22.23 1.91 14.09
CA VAL A 341 20.93 1.83 13.40
C VAL A 341 21.18 1.86 11.89
N PRO A 342 20.80 0.80 11.14
CA PRO A 342 20.92 0.81 9.69
C PRO A 342 20.00 1.86 9.06
N VAL A 343 20.56 2.67 8.16
CA VAL A 343 19.85 3.78 7.50
C VAL A 343 19.94 3.66 5.99
N THR A 344 18.89 4.04 5.28
CA THR A 344 18.89 4.24 3.84
C THR A 344 18.21 5.57 3.53
N VAL A 345 18.87 6.43 2.77
CA VAL A 345 18.21 7.57 2.13
C VAL A 345 17.56 7.05 0.85
N ARG A 346 16.26 7.25 0.74
CA ARG A 346 15.48 6.68 -0.36
C ARG A 346 15.68 7.49 -1.64
N ASP A 347 16.06 6.80 -2.71
CA ASP A 347 15.98 7.37 -4.05
C ASP A 347 14.50 7.56 -4.41
N THR A 348 14.10 8.82 -4.54
CA THR A 348 12.70 9.19 -4.78
C THR A 348 12.36 9.05 -6.26
N ARG A 349 11.60 8.00 -6.57
CA ARG A 349 11.04 7.78 -7.91
C ARG A 349 9.65 8.38 -8.04
N GLY A 350 9.29 8.75 -9.28
CA GLY A 350 7.94 9.22 -9.59
C GLY A 350 7.65 10.67 -9.17
N ARG A 351 8.64 11.44 -8.72
CA ARG A 351 8.43 12.84 -8.27
C ARG A 351 7.82 13.71 -9.37
N GLU A 352 8.27 13.55 -10.61
CA GLU A 352 7.85 14.37 -11.77
C GLU A 352 6.39 14.14 -12.18
N ILE A 353 5.84 12.99 -11.80
CA ILE A 353 4.46 12.59 -12.14
C ILE A 353 3.55 12.58 -10.90
N ASP A 354 3.96 13.23 -9.81
CA ASP A 354 3.26 13.18 -8.51
C ASP A 354 2.98 11.73 -8.05
N GLY A 355 3.90 10.81 -8.33
CA GLY A 355 3.81 9.39 -7.97
C GLY A 355 4.65 9.00 -6.77
N ALA A 356 5.40 9.92 -6.18
CA ALA A 356 6.21 9.65 -5.01
C ALA A 356 5.38 9.60 -3.72
N CYS A 357 5.97 9.06 -2.65
CA CYS A 357 5.31 8.96 -1.34
C CYS A 357 4.78 10.32 -0.88
N GLY A 358 3.51 10.35 -0.47
CA GLY A 358 2.80 11.54 -0.01
C GLY A 358 2.17 12.41 -1.11
N GLN A 359 2.44 12.14 -2.40
CA GLN A 359 1.97 12.98 -3.52
C GLN A 359 0.65 12.52 -4.14
N LEU A 360 0.19 11.29 -3.89
CA LEU A 360 -1.01 10.74 -4.51
C LEU A 360 -2.27 11.53 -4.08
N ALA A 361 -2.99 12.07 -5.05
CA ALA A 361 -4.16 12.93 -4.84
C ALA A 361 -5.41 12.48 -5.61
N ALA A 362 -5.27 11.50 -6.52
CA ALA A 362 -6.35 10.93 -7.34
C ALA A 362 -7.22 11.99 -8.03
N SER A 363 -6.60 12.92 -8.74
CA SER A 363 -7.28 13.99 -9.49
C SER A 363 -7.28 13.71 -10.98
N GLU A 364 -8.40 13.95 -11.66
CA GLU A 364 -8.48 13.95 -13.13
C GLU A 364 -7.87 15.23 -13.75
N ALA A 365 -7.69 16.29 -12.96
CA ALA A 365 -7.09 17.51 -13.44
C ALA A 365 -5.66 17.25 -13.93
N THR A 366 -5.38 17.64 -15.16
CA THR A 366 -4.02 17.75 -15.69
C THR A 366 -3.35 18.99 -15.10
N LYS A 367 -2.14 18.83 -14.57
CA LYS A 367 -1.27 20.00 -14.35
C LYS A 367 -0.82 20.58 -15.67
#